data_c3897190261e9feaabc7276744297a86
#
_entry.id   c3897190261e9feaabc7276744297a86
#
_cell.length_a   1.000
_cell.length_b   1.000
_cell.length_c   1.000
_cell.angle_alpha   90.00
_cell.angle_beta   90.00
_cell.angle_gamma   90.00
#
_symmetry.space_group_name_H-M   'P 1'
#
loop_
_entity.id
_entity.type
_entity.pdbx_description
1 polymer ?
#
loop_
_entity_poly.entity_id
_entity_poly.type
_entity_poly.pdbx_seq_one_letter_code
_entity_poly.pdbx_strand_id
1 'polypeptide(L)'
;MFGFRYFKARPTDHVILYSGGRIRRQGLGFAGFVYMPFATAAAVPTDARDEIFAVEAMTSDYQTITIQGLISYRIKDAEVAATRQDFSINLATGLHAAEPMKQIVERLRAIAQTACRDALVRSTLDAAMNKSDELSQVIMKGIADDKRFAADGIGIDRVIVLSLKPTPEIRKALEANLREQLLRKADAAVFDRRRSATADEHDLKLREEANKRELQERGLANEQALEEQRRKVAEVKAETQKTEATSEAEALRIRLHPWTEISPQHISAMAFKDWANRNTSLTSLSLGADATERLANQLSGQSG
;
A
#
# COMPACT_ATOMS: atom_id res chain seq x y z
N MET A 1 59.10 19.28 -57.72
CA MET A 1 58.49 19.35 -56.41
C MET A 1 59.13 18.27 -55.57
N PHE A 2 59.78 18.66 -54.48
CA PHE A 2 60.40 17.70 -53.56
C PHE A 2 59.30 16.85 -52.93
N GLY A 3 59.36 15.54 -53.01
CA GLY A 3 58.37 14.58 -52.59
C GLY A 3 57.99 14.52 -51.08
N PHE A 4 58.18 15.63 -50.39
CA PHE A 4 57.81 15.79 -48.98
C PHE A 4 56.44 16.37 -48.87
N ARG A 5 55.56 15.72 -48.07
CA ARG A 5 54.25 16.21 -47.77
C ARG A 5 54.01 16.23 -46.25
N TYR A 6 53.35 17.27 -45.77
CA TYR A 6 52.92 17.37 -44.40
C TYR A 6 51.65 16.54 -44.24
N PHE A 7 51.71 15.61 -43.32
CA PHE A 7 50.57 14.76 -42.95
C PHE A 7 50.26 15.02 -41.48
N LYS A 8 48.96 15.17 -41.17
CA LYS A 8 48.42 15.33 -39.82
C LYS A 8 47.28 14.34 -39.63
N ALA A 9 47.43 13.37 -38.72
CA ALA A 9 46.43 12.40 -38.32
C ALA A 9 45.51 12.97 -37.25
N ARG A 10 44.40 12.29 -37.01
CA ARG A 10 43.53 12.59 -35.87
C ARG A 10 44.26 12.22 -34.57
N PRO A 11 44.00 12.91 -33.46
CA PRO A 11 44.63 12.58 -32.17
C PRO A 11 44.35 11.14 -31.69
N THR A 12 43.24 10.57 -32.11
CA THR A 12 42.82 9.19 -31.77
C THR A 12 43.36 8.11 -32.68
N ASP A 13 43.97 8.50 -33.82
CA ASP A 13 44.53 7.55 -34.78
C ASP A 13 45.97 7.21 -34.44
N HIS A 14 46.25 5.93 -34.27
CA HIS A 14 47.63 5.45 -34.18
C HIS A 14 48.21 5.28 -35.57
N VAL A 15 49.16 6.10 -35.90
CA VAL A 15 49.81 6.09 -37.22
C VAL A 15 51.09 5.31 -37.17
N ILE A 16 51.25 4.40 -38.13
CA ILE A 16 52.44 3.61 -38.33
C ILE A 16 53.00 3.96 -39.71
N LEU A 17 54.24 4.50 -39.74
CA LEU A 17 54.93 4.83 -40.95
C LEU A 17 55.91 3.73 -41.27
N TYR A 18 55.76 3.14 -42.45
CA TYR A 18 56.71 2.17 -43.03
C TYR A 18 57.62 2.82 -44.10
N SER A 19 58.86 2.44 -44.09
CA SER A 19 59.78 2.78 -45.15
C SER A 19 60.71 1.59 -45.34
N GLY A 20 60.78 1.10 -46.60
CA GLY A 20 61.58 -0.07 -46.93
C GLY A 20 61.18 -1.32 -46.17
N GLY A 21 59.89 -1.51 -45.90
CA GLY A 21 59.30 -2.71 -45.18
C GLY A 21 59.59 -2.70 -43.67
N ARG A 22 60.10 -1.62 -43.10
CA ARG A 22 60.32 -1.50 -41.65
C ARG A 22 59.58 -0.33 -41.06
N ILE A 23 59.13 -0.48 -39.82
CA ILE A 23 58.46 0.58 -39.05
C ILE A 23 59.52 1.66 -38.76
N ARG A 24 59.31 2.85 -39.24
CA ARG A 24 60.22 4.03 -39.03
C ARG A 24 59.77 4.88 -37.87
N ARG A 25 58.48 5.12 -37.78
CA ARG A 25 57.79 5.90 -36.71
C ARG A 25 56.42 5.37 -36.45
N GLN A 26 56.02 5.43 -35.21
CA GLN A 26 54.66 5.14 -34.81
C GLN A 26 54.25 6.02 -33.63
N GLY A 27 52.97 6.27 -33.49
CA GLY A 27 52.43 7.02 -32.38
C GLY A 27 51.03 7.54 -32.63
N LEU A 28 50.40 7.97 -31.56
CA LEU A 28 49.07 8.59 -31.58
C LEU A 28 49.17 10.03 -32.10
N GLY A 29 48.25 10.44 -32.96
CA GLY A 29 48.11 11.82 -33.40
C GLY A 29 49.34 12.35 -34.19
N PHE A 30 49.95 11.52 -34.99
CA PHE A 30 51.14 11.90 -35.75
C PHE A 30 50.91 13.14 -36.61
N ALA A 31 51.88 14.07 -36.51
CA ALA A 31 51.94 15.24 -37.38
C ALA A 31 53.38 15.44 -37.82
N GLY A 32 53.61 15.52 -39.12
CA GLY A 32 55.00 15.72 -39.66
C GLY A 32 55.08 15.60 -41.15
N PHE A 33 56.30 15.85 -41.66
CA PHE A 33 56.61 15.67 -43.05
C PHE A 33 57.00 14.24 -43.37
N VAL A 34 56.43 13.71 -44.44
CA VAL A 34 56.63 12.33 -44.91
C VAL A 34 57.11 12.40 -46.34
N TYR A 35 58.17 11.62 -46.66
CA TYR A 35 58.68 11.51 -48.01
C TYR A 35 57.90 10.47 -48.81
N MET A 36 57.05 10.98 -49.69
CA MET A 36 56.02 10.20 -50.41
C MET A 36 56.51 8.98 -51.20
N PRO A 37 57.69 9.08 -51.96
CA PRO A 37 58.07 8.00 -52.87
C PRO A 37 58.38 6.65 -52.18
N PHE A 38 58.77 6.67 -50.91
CA PHE A 38 59.24 5.48 -50.19
C PHE A 38 58.45 5.19 -48.86
N ALA A 39 57.45 5.97 -48.57
CA ALA A 39 56.70 5.83 -47.31
C ALA A 39 55.30 5.34 -47.55
N THR A 40 54.95 4.29 -46.82
CA THR A 40 53.57 3.83 -46.67
C THR A 40 53.15 4.14 -45.24
N ALA A 41 51.92 4.63 -45.06
CA ALA A 41 51.37 4.92 -43.76
C ALA A 41 50.09 4.10 -43.53
N ALA A 42 49.96 3.55 -42.33
CA ALA A 42 48.70 2.97 -41.85
C ALA A 42 48.17 3.83 -40.70
N ALA A 43 46.90 4.15 -40.71
CA ALA A 43 46.23 4.89 -39.64
C ALA A 43 45.15 3.99 -39.01
N VAL A 44 45.41 3.57 -37.78
CA VAL A 44 44.53 2.68 -37.03
C VAL A 44 43.77 3.48 -36.00
N PRO A 45 42.45 3.61 -36.09
CA PRO A 45 41.66 4.29 -35.09
C PRO A 45 41.63 3.50 -33.77
N THR A 46 42.01 4.15 -32.67
CA THR A 46 42.03 3.53 -31.32
C THR A 46 40.87 4.01 -30.43
N ASP A 47 40.03 4.86 -31.00
CA ASP A 47 38.80 5.32 -30.32
C ASP A 47 37.83 4.16 -30.05
N ALA A 48 37.12 4.25 -28.93
CA ALA A 48 36.05 3.31 -28.66
C ALA A 48 34.88 3.57 -29.62
N ARG A 49 34.34 2.51 -30.19
CA ARG A 49 33.25 2.54 -31.15
C ARG A 49 32.14 1.65 -30.72
N ASP A 50 30.92 2.11 -30.96
CA ASP A 50 29.70 1.42 -30.67
C ASP A 50 29.05 0.90 -31.95
N GLU A 51 28.77 -0.37 -31.99
CA GLU A 51 28.10 -1.01 -33.13
C GLU A 51 26.83 -1.70 -32.68
N ILE A 52 25.73 -1.39 -33.39
CA ILE A 52 24.43 -2.00 -33.14
C ILE A 52 24.32 -3.29 -33.93
N PHE A 53 23.91 -4.36 -33.28
CA PHE A 53 23.62 -5.61 -33.93
C PHE A 53 22.17 -6.02 -33.70
N ALA A 54 21.60 -6.71 -34.66
CA ALA A 54 20.30 -7.35 -34.57
C ALA A 54 20.44 -8.80 -35.04
N VAL A 55 19.99 -9.74 -34.21
CA VAL A 55 20.15 -11.16 -34.46
C VAL A 55 18.82 -11.85 -34.17
N GLU A 56 18.41 -12.73 -35.08
CA GLU A 56 17.31 -13.64 -34.86
C GLU A 56 17.86 -14.99 -34.42
N ALA A 57 17.35 -15.50 -33.30
CA ALA A 57 17.74 -16.79 -32.77
C ALA A 57 16.56 -17.48 -32.12
N MET A 58 16.65 -18.79 -31.98
CA MET A 58 15.64 -19.64 -31.40
C MET A 58 15.99 -20.01 -29.96
N THR A 59 15.04 -19.95 -29.08
CA THR A 59 15.17 -20.39 -27.68
C THR A 59 15.01 -21.90 -27.55
N SER A 60 15.27 -22.44 -26.33
CA SER A 60 15.05 -23.87 -26.03
C SER A 60 13.60 -24.32 -26.23
N ASP A 61 12.64 -23.38 -26.10
CA ASP A 61 11.19 -23.63 -26.27
C ASP A 61 10.75 -23.49 -27.73
N TYR A 62 11.71 -23.50 -28.69
CA TYR A 62 11.46 -23.32 -30.13
C TYR A 62 10.78 -22.00 -30.50
N GLN A 63 10.98 -20.98 -29.68
CA GLN A 63 10.43 -19.64 -29.96
C GLN A 63 11.48 -18.75 -30.61
N THR A 64 11.12 -18.08 -31.69
CA THR A 64 12.02 -17.15 -32.36
C THR A 64 11.99 -15.79 -31.67
N ILE A 65 13.16 -15.30 -31.33
CA ILE A 65 13.38 -13.98 -30.69
C ILE A 65 14.34 -13.18 -31.53
N THR A 66 14.04 -11.89 -31.73
CA THR A 66 14.97 -10.91 -32.26
C THR A 66 15.66 -10.20 -31.09
N ILE A 67 16.97 -10.35 -30.98
CA ILE A 67 17.83 -9.63 -30.04
C ILE A 67 18.38 -8.40 -30.75
N GLN A 68 18.25 -7.24 -30.15
CA GLN A 68 18.97 -6.03 -30.55
C GLN A 68 19.93 -5.65 -29.42
N GLY A 69 21.17 -5.42 -29.76
CA GLY A 69 22.20 -5.07 -28.79
C GLY A 69 23.20 -4.09 -29.35
N LEU A 70 24.06 -3.61 -28.47
CA LEU A 70 25.16 -2.71 -28.74
C LEU A 70 26.45 -3.37 -28.26
N ILE A 71 27.46 -3.34 -29.09
CA ILE A 71 28.83 -3.79 -28.77
C ILE A 71 29.75 -2.61 -28.83
N SER A 72 30.38 -2.29 -27.69
CA SER A 72 31.44 -1.29 -27.62
C SER A 72 32.77 -2.01 -27.74
N TYR A 73 33.54 -1.63 -28.73
CA TYR A 73 34.85 -2.21 -29.02
C TYR A 73 35.89 -1.15 -29.34
N ARG A 74 37.16 -1.47 -29.16
CA ARG A 74 38.27 -0.65 -29.57
C ARG A 74 39.46 -1.51 -30.01
N ILE A 75 40.33 -0.92 -30.83
CA ILE A 75 41.59 -1.56 -31.20
C ILE A 75 42.59 -1.28 -30.07
N LYS A 76 42.99 -2.33 -29.35
CA LYS A 76 43.96 -2.26 -28.25
C LYS A 76 45.40 -2.27 -28.74
N ASP A 77 45.66 -3.07 -29.77
CA ASP A 77 46.99 -3.21 -30.37
C ASP A 77 46.91 -2.82 -31.84
N ALA A 78 47.39 -1.58 -32.12
CA ALA A 78 47.35 -1.04 -33.45
C ALA A 78 48.33 -1.72 -34.40
N GLU A 79 49.47 -2.22 -33.89
CA GLU A 79 50.50 -2.89 -34.72
C GLU A 79 49.97 -4.22 -35.24
N VAL A 80 49.40 -5.02 -34.33
CA VAL A 80 48.80 -6.30 -34.67
C VAL A 80 47.62 -6.11 -35.63
N ALA A 81 46.77 -5.13 -35.38
CA ALA A 81 45.65 -4.83 -36.27
C ALA A 81 46.10 -4.42 -37.66
N ALA A 82 47.12 -3.58 -37.78
CA ALA A 82 47.67 -3.14 -39.07
C ALA A 82 48.36 -4.28 -39.87
N THR A 83 48.86 -5.33 -39.20
CA THR A 83 49.42 -6.50 -39.90
C THR A 83 48.36 -7.46 -40.39
N ARG A 84 47.18 -7.46 -39.77
CA ARG A 84 46.07 -8.38 -40.07
C ARG A 84 45.06 -7.81 -41.04
N GLN A 85 44.96 -6.50 -41.08
CA GLN A 85 43.99 -5.79 -41.91
C GLN A 85 44.64 -4.58 -42.55
N ASP A 86 44.21 -4.21 -43.75
CA ASP A 86 44.78 -3.10 -44.52
C ASP A 86 44.21 -1.75 -44.02
N PHE A 87 44.95 -1.14 -43.08
CA PHE A 87 44.75 0.23 -42.62
C PHE A 87 45.57 1.26 -43.40
N SER A 88 46.09 0.88 -44.55
CA SER A 88 46.88 1.81 -45.36
C SER A 88 46.06 3.04 -45.74
N ILE A 89 46.72 4.18 -45.66
CA ILE A 89 46.16 5.47 -46.06
C ILE A 89 46.90 6.03 -47.26
N ASN A 90 46.14 6.64 -48.13
CA ASN A 90 46.74 7.44 -49.20
C ASN A 90 47.23 8.75 -48.59
N LEU A 91 48.53 8.91 -48.52
CA LEU A 91 49.20 10.11 -47.99
C LEU A 91 48.81 11.40 -48.73
N ALA A 92 48.26 11.28 -49.96
CA ALA A 92 47.79 12.41 -50.72
C ALA A 92 46.45 12.92 -50.33
N THR A 93 45.53 12.01 -50.00
CA THR A 93 44.12 12.31 -49.64
C THR A 93 43.84 12.19 -48.17
N GLY A 94 44.67 11.45 -47.43
CA GLY A 94 44.46 11.13 -46.03
C GLY A 94 43.36 10.09 -45.81
N LEU A 95 42.82 9.47 -46.89
CA LEU A 95 41.77 8.48 -46.84
C LEU A 95 42.38 7.08 -46.83
N HIS A 96 41.68 6.15 -46.16
CA HIS A 96 42.04 4.72 -46.22
C HIS A 96 41.91 4.18 -47.63
N ALA A 97 42.82 3.31 -48.02
CA ALA A 97 42.81 2.64 -49.32
C ALA A 97 41.73 1.53 -49.36
N ALA A 98 41.46 0.90 -48.20
CA ALA A 98 40.46 -0.09 -48.00
C ALA A 98 39.47 0.35 -46.87
N GLU A 99 38.44 -0.39 -46.62
CA GLU A 99 37.48 -0.15 -45.53
C GLU A 99 37.64 -1.19 -44.39
N PRO A 100 38.79 -1.17 -43.67
CA PRO A 100 39.09 -2.19 -42.67
C PRO A 100 38.06 -2.23 -41.55
N MET A 101 37.50 -1.09 -41.19
CA MET A 101 36.47 -1.01 -40.12
C MET A 101 35.19 -1.77 -40.46
N LYS A 102 34.77 -1.76 -41.74
CA LYS A 102 33.59 -2.55 -42.15
C LYS A 102 33.83 -4.06 -41.98
N GLN A 103 35.02 -4.52 -42.35
CA GLN A 103 35.36 -5.95 -42.20
C GLN A 103 35.43 -6.36 -40.72
N ILE A 104 35.90 -5.50 -39.83
CA ILE A 104 35.89 -5.74 -38.38
C ILE A 104 34.45 -5.84 -37.88
N VAL A 105 33.60 -4.90 -38.28
CA VAL A 105 32.19 -4.87 -37.89
C VAL A 105 31.44 -6.10 -38.37
N GLU A 106 31.64 -6.52 -39.61
CA GLU A 106 31.01 -7.73 -40.15
C GLU A 106 31.42 -8.99 -39.40
N ARG A 107 32.72 -9.13 -39.06
CA ARG A 107 33.18 -10.24 -38.22
C ARG A 107 32.62 -10.17 -36.82
N LEU A 108 32.57 -8.99 -36.23
CA LEU A 108 32.02 -8.78 -34.91
C LEU A 108 30.55 -9.19 -34.84
N ARG A 109 29.74 -8.81 -35.86
CA ARG A 109 28.35 -9.22 -35.99
C ARG A 109 28.22 -10.72 -36.12
N ALA A 110 29.05 -11.38 -36.92
CA ALA A 110 28.99 -12.85 -37.09
C ALA A 110 29.29 -13.59 -35.78
N ILE A 111 30.28 -13.13 -35.02
CA ILE A 111 30.63 -13.72 -33.73
C ILE A 111 29.51 -13.44 -32.71
N ALA A 112 28.98 -12.21 -32.66
CA ALA A 112 27.86 -11.86 -31.81
C ALA A 112 26.64 -12.71 -32.13
N GLN A 113 26.34 -12.95 -33.41
CA GLN A 113 25.26 -13.82 -33.83
C GLN A 113 25.42 -15.25 -33.30
N THR A 114 26.61 -15.80 -33.38
CA THR A 114 26.93 -17.14 -32.87
C THR A 114 26.77 -17.18 -31.35
N ALA A 115 27.36 -16.23 -30.63
CA ALA A 115 27.27 -16.13 -29.19
C ALA A 115 25.81 -15.94 -28.70
N CYS A 116 25.02 -15.12 -29.37
CA CYS A 116 23.60 -14.96 -29.08
C CYS A 116 22.80 -16.25 -29.30
N ARG A 117 23.07 -16.95 -30.40
CA ARG A 117 22.43 -18.22 -30.69
C ARG A 117 22.75 -19.27 -29.63
N ASP A 118 24.03 -19.40 -29.28
CA ASP A 118 24.46 -20.36 -28.26
C ASP A 118 23.90 -20.06 -26.86
N ALA A 119 23.74 -18.79 -26.54
CA ALA A 119 23.13 -18.36 -25.29
C ALA A 119 21.62 -18.65 -25.27
N LEU A 120 20.88 -18.39 -26.37
CA LEU A 120 19.43 -18.56 -26.42
C LEU A 120 19.00 -20.02 -26.52
N VAL A 121 19.73 -20.87 -27.21
CA VAL A 121 19.42 -22.31 -27.29
C VAL A 121 19.38 -22.96 -25.90
N ARG A 122 20.10 -22.41 -24.93
CA ARG A 122 20.14 -22.87 -23.55
C ARG A 122 19.12 -22.20 -22.64
N SER A 123 18.40 -21.20 -23.10
CA SER A 123 17.49 -20.38 -22.30
C SER A 123 16.06 -20.49 -22.82
N THR A 124 15.09 -20.54 -21.91
CA THR A 124 13.67 -20.38 -22.26
C THR A 124 13.34 -18.93 -22.58
N LEU A 125 12.23 -18.71 -23.30
CA LEU A 125 11.77 -17.36 -23.64
C LEU A 125 11.62 -16.47 -22.40
N ASP A 126 10.96 -17.00 -21.36
CA ASP A 126 10.71 -16.28 -20.12
C ASP A 126 12.01 -15.94 -19.37
N ALA A 127 12.95 -16.89 -19.29
CA ALA A 127 14.26 -16.65 -18.70
C ALA A 127 15.07 -15.61 -19.48
N ALA A 128 15.05 -15.65 -20.80
CA ALA A 128 15.74 -14.69 -21.65
C ALA A 128 15.17 -13.27 -21.49
N MET A 129 13.85 -13.13 -21.38
CA MET A 129 13.21 -11.83 -21.19
C MET A 129 13.42 -11.22 -19.81
N ASN A 130 13.45 -12.05 -18.78
CA ASN A 130 13.59 -11.58 -17.39
C ASN A 130 15.05 -11.35 -16.97
N LYS A 131 16.04 -11.95 -17.68
CA LYS A 131 17.45 -11.95 -17.31
C LYS A 131 18.34 -11.40 -18.42
N SER A 132 17.96 -10.27 -18.98
CA SER A 132 18.70 -9.60 -20.07
C SER A 132 20.16 -9.29 -19.71
N ASP A 133 20.42 -8.98 -18.43
CA ASP A 133 21.79 -8.67 -17.96
C ASP A 133 22.68 -9.93 -17.92
N GLU A 134 22.14 -11.06 -17.47
CA GLU A 134 22.86 -12.34 -17.53
C GLU A 134 23.16 -12.73 -18.97
N LEU A 135 22.18 -12.53 -19.86
CA LEU A 135 22.34 -12.78 -21.29
C LEU A 135 23.46 -11.90 -21.91
N SER A 136 23.51 -10.63 -21.55
CA SER A 136 24.58 -9.69 -21.96
C SER A 136 25.96 -10.19 -21.54
N GLN A 137 26.09 -10.70 -20.32
CA GLN A 137 27.35 -11.25 -19.81
C GLN A 137 27.76 -12.54 -20.53
N VAL A 138 26.77 -13.43 -20.81
CA VAL A 138 27.04 -14.67 -21.54
C VAL A 138 27.50 -14.39 -22.97
N ILE A 139 26.83 -13.43 -23.65
CA ILE A 139 27.20 -12.98 -24.99
C ILE A 139 28.60 -12.35 -24.97
N MET A 140 28.87 -11.46 -23.99
CA MET A 140 30.18 -10.85 -23.82
C MET A 140 31.30 -11.88 -23.64
N LYS A 141 31.08 -12.90 -22.80
CA LYS A 141 32.03 -14.00 -22.63
C LYS A 141 32.22 -14.79 -23.92
N GLY A 142 31.12 -15.14 -24.61
CA GLY A 142 31.19 -15.86 -25.88
C GLY A 142 31.99 -15.13 -26.95
N ILE A 143 31.90 -13.78 -26.99
CA ILE A 143 32.66 -12.95 -27.92
C ILE A 143 34.14 -12.83 -27.45
N ALA A 144 34.35 -12.66 -26.13
CA ALA A 144 35.71 -12.52 -25.56
C ALA A 144 36.54 -13.80 -25.67
N ASP A 145 35.88 -14.96 -25.60
CA ASP A 145 36.54 -16.28 -25.73
C ASP A 145 36.94 -16.62 -27.18
N ASP A 146 36.46 -15.85 -28.17
CA ASP A 146 36.92 -16.03 -29.55
C ASP A 146 38.36 -15.54 -29.69
N LYS A 147 39.28 -16.50 -29.70
CA LYS A 147 40.74 -16.27 -29.85
C LYS A 147 41.10 -15.48 -31.09
N ARG A 148 40.26 -15.50 -32.12
CA ARG A 148 40.54 -14.77 -33.38
C ARG A 148 40.46 -13.28 -33.17
N PHE A 149 39.51 -12.80 -32.37
CA PHE A 149 39.34 -11.38 -32.09
C PHE A 149 40.50 -10.80 -31.25
N ALA A 150 40.88 -11.54 -30.21
CA ALA A 150 42.05 -11.17 -29.40
C ALA A 150 43.34 -11.19 -30.21
N ALA A 151 43.47 -12.15 -31.17
CA ALA A 151 44.63 -12.24 -32.06
C ALA A 151 44.68 -11.09 -33.08
N ASP A 152 43.56 -10.44 -33.41
CA ASP A 152 43.50 -9.27 -34.29
C ASP A 152 43.74 -7.94 -33.58
N GLY A 153 44.10 -7.98 -32.28
CA GLY A 153 44.37 -6.78 -31.47
C GLY A 153 43.14 -5.98 -31.11
N ILE A 154 41.94 -6.56 -31.24
CA ILE A 154 40.67 -5.90 -30.97
C ILE A 154 40.19 -6.32 -29.56
N GLY A 155 39.83 -5.33 -28.76
CA GLY A 155 39.26 -5.54 -27.45
C GLY A 155 37.80 -5.13 -27.39
N ILE A 156 37.00 -5.92 -26.71
CA ILE A 156 35.61 -5.60 -26.43
C ILE A 156 35.54 -4.98 -25.04
N ASP A 157 34.91 -3.83 -24.95
CA ASP A 157 34.78 -3.12 -23.68
C ASP A 157 33.44 -3.51 -23.00
N ARG A 158 32.36 -3.59 -23.79
CA ARG A 158 31.03 -3.82 -23.27
C ARG A 158 30.10 -4.38 -24.32
N VAL A 159 29.18 -5.25 -23.88
CA VAL A 159 28.03 -5.72 -24.65
C VAL A 159 26.76 -5.43 -23.85
N ILE A 160 25.79 -4.79 -24.48
CA ILE A 160 24.50 -4.47 -23.88
C ILE A 160 23.40 -5.01 -24.77
N VAL A 161 22.46 -5.76 -24.19
CA VAL A 161 21.22 -6.14 -24.86
C VAL A 161 20.22 -5.01 -24.66
N LEU A 162 19.85 -4.34 -25.76
CA LEU A 162 18.93 -3.20 -25.75
C LEU A 162 17.49 -3.65 -25.74
N SER A 163 17.14 -4.67 -26.50
CA SER A 163 15.78 -5.20 -26.56
C SER A 163 15.75 -6.65 -27.00
N LEU A 164 14.78 -7.39 -26.45
CA LEU A 164 14.41 -8.74 -26.81
C LEU A 164 12.97 -8.70 -27.30
N LYS A 165 12.75 -9.02 -28.57
CA LYS A 165 11.42 -8.96 -29.18
C LYS A 165 11.03 -10.34 -29.66
N PRO A 166 10.07 -11.02 -29.01
CA PRO A 166 9.49 -12.23 -29.54
C PRO A 166 8.65 -11.91 -30.78
N THR A 167 8.31 -12.91 -31.55
CA THR A 167 7.42 -12.75 -32.71
C THR A 167 6.09 -12.09 -32.30
N PRO A 168 5.45 -11.34 -33.19
CA PRO A 168 4.22 -10.61 -32.85
C PRO A 168 3.11 -11.51 -32.32
N GLU A 169 3.02 -12.76 -32.78
CA GLU A 169 2.04 -13.73 -32.33
C GLU A 169 2.26 -14.16 -30.88
N ILE A 170 3.48 -14.49 -30.55
CA ILE A 170 3.87 -14.87 -29.18
C ILE A 170 3.70 -13.70 -28.23
N ARG A 171 4.08 -12.50 -28.64
CA ARG A 171 3.88 -11.29 -27.83
C ARG A 171 2.40 -11.09 -27.49
N LYS A 172 1.49 -11.21 -28.47
CA LYS A 172 0.05 -11.14 -28.25
C LYS A 172 -0.45 -12.21 -27.27
N ALA A 173 0.05 -13.45 -27.43
CA ALA A 173 -0.32 -14.54 -26.54
C ALA A 173 0.17 -14.29 -25.08
N LEU A 174 1.39 -13.80 -24.92
CA LEU A 174 1.95 -13.43 -23.60
C LEU A 174 1.18 -12.28 -22.96
N GLU A 175 0.86 -11.24 -23.74
CA GLU A 175 0.06 -10.10 -23.28
C GLU A 175 -1.35 -10.55 -22.84
N ALA A 176 -1.99 -11.46 -23.61
CA ALA A 176 -3.31 -12.01 -23.26
C ALA A 176 -3.25 -12.82 -21.96
N ASN A 177 -2.24 -13.69 -21.82
CA ASN A 177 -2.04 -14.50 -20.61
C ASN A 177 -1.77 -13.62 -19.39
N LEU A 178 -0.87 -12.63 -19.52
CA LEU A 178 -0.58 -11.70 -18.44
C LEU A 178 -1.82 -10.89 -18.04
N ARG A 179 -2.59 -10.43 -19.00
CA ARG A 179 -3.86 -9.71 -18.75
C ARG A 179 -4.83 -10.59 -17.97
N GLU A 180 -4.99 -11.86 -18.38
CA GLU A 180 -5.86 -12.80 -17.68
C GLU A 180 -5.39 -13.05 -16.23
N GLN A 181 -4.09 -13.24 -16.03
CA GLN A 181 -3.53 -13.39 -14.70
C GLN A 181 -3.75 -12.16 -13.81
N LEU A 182 -3.60 -10.95 -14.37
CA LEU A 182 -3.86 -9.70 -13.65
C LEU A 182 -5.35 -9.55 -13.30
N LEU A 183 -6.25 -9.91 -14.21
CA LEU A 183 -7.70 -9.91 -13.97
C LEU A 183 -8.06 -10.91 -12.86
N ARG A 184 -7.54 -12.14 -12.91
CA ARG A 184 -7.76 -13.13 -11.85
C ARG A 184 -7.25 -12.65 -10.48
N LYS A 185 -6.08 -11.99 -10.43
CA LYS A 185 -5.56 -11.39 -9.18
C LYS A 185 -6.43 -10.25 -8.68
N ALA A 186 -6.93 -9.41 -9.60
CA ALA A 186 -7.84 -8.32 -9.24
C ALA A 186 -9.18 -8.86 -8.71
N ASP A 187 -9.76 -9.87 -9.37
CA ASP A 187 -10.99 -10.51 -8.93
C ASP A 187 -10.84 -11.19 -7.57
N ALA A 188 -9.71 -11.90 -7.36
CA ALA A 188 -9.40 -12.49 -6.06
C ALA A 188 -9.31 -11.42 -4.96
N ALA A 189 -8.63 -10.31 -5.22
CA ALA A 189 -8.51 -9.21 -4.26
C ALA A 189 -9.87 -8.55 -3.95
N VAL A 190 -10.76 -8.42 -4.95
CA VAL A 190 -12.12 -7.92 -4.76
C VAL A 190 -12.94 -8.92 -3.93
N PHE A 191 -12.82 -10.22 -4.21
CA PHE A 191 -13.50 -11.26 -3.45
C PHE A 191 -13.06 -11.30 -1.99
N ASP A 192 -11.75 -11.24 -1.74
CA ASP A 192 -11.20 -11.21 -0.39
C ASP A 192 -11.67 -9.97 0.39
N ARG A 193 -11.69 -8.81 -0.27
CA ARG A 193 -12.23 -7.58 0.33
C ARG A 193 -13.71 -7.70 0.68
N ARG A 194 -14.53 -8.29 -0.21
CA ARG A 194 -15.96 -8.53 0.07
C ARG A 194 -16.14 -9.52 1.22
N ARG A 195 -15.32 -10.56 1.26
CA ARG A 195 -15.36 -11.56 2.34
C ARG A 195 -15.00 -10.96 3.68
N SER A 196 -13.97 -10.13 3.75
CA SER A 196 -13.63 -9.42 5.00
C SER A 196 -14.73 -8.45 5.42
N ALA A 197 -15.28 -7.67 4.48
CA ALA A 197 -16.37 -6.74 4.78
C ALA A 197 -17.61 -7.47 5.32
N THR A 198 -18.01 -8.61 4.75
CA THR A 198 -19.12 -9.43 5.28
C THR A 198 -18.82 -10.04 6.64
N ALA A 199 -17.58 -10.43 6.91
CA ALA A 199 -17.16 -10.91 8.23
C ALA A 199 -17.24 -9.78 9.27
N ASP A 200 -16.74 -8.59 8.93
CA ASP A 200 -16.78 -7.41 9.79
C ASP A 200 -18.24 -6.97 10.09
N GLU A 201 -19.12 -7.01 9.08
CA GLU A 201 -20.55 -6.73 9.26
C GLU A 201 -21.23 -7.77 10.18
N HIS A 202 -20.86 -9.03 10.04
CA HIS A 202 -21.38 -10.09 10.91
C HIS A 202 -20.93 -9.90 12.36
N ASP A 203 -19.66 -9.58 12.56
CA ASP A 203 -19.11 -9.31 13.89
C ASP A 203 -19.73 -8.07 14.54
N LEU A 204 -19.99 -7.02 13.74
CA LEU A 204 -20.72 -5.85 14.21
C LEU A 204 -22.13 -6.20 14.67
N LYS A 205 -22.88 -6.98 13.89
CA LYS A 205 -24.24 -7.43 14.27
C LYS A 205 -24.23 -8.25 15.56
N LEU A 206 -23.27 -9.17 15.70
CA LEU A 206 -23.13 -9.95 16.93
C LEU A 206 -22.86 -9.07 18.15
N ARG A 207 -21.99 -8.06 18.01
CA ARG A 207 -21.72 -7.10 19.09
C ARG A 207 -22.94 -6.22 19.40
N GLU A 208 -23.68 -5.79 18.40
CA GLU A 208 -24.92 -5.03 18.61
C GLU A 208 -25.99 -5.86 19.33
N GLU A 209 -26.15 -7.14 18.98
CA GLU A 209 -27.07 -8.05 19.67
C GLU A 209 -26.63 -8.31 21.11
N ALA A 210 -25.34 -8.52 21.34
CA ALA A 210 -24.81 -8.70 22.69
C ALA A 210 -25.03 -7.44 23.55
N ASN A 211 -24.76 -6.25 23.00
CA ASN A 211 -25.03 -4.99 23.69
C ASN A 211 -26.52 -4.77 23.97
N LYS A 212 -27.41 -5.13 23.05
CA LYS A 212 -28.86 -5.05 23.27
C LYS A 212 -29.29 -5.97 24.40
N ARG A 213 -28.78 -7.20 24.47
CA ARG A 213 -29.07 -8.14 25.56
C ARG A 213 -28.57 -7.60 26.90
N GLU A 214 -27.35 -7.09 26.94
CA GLU A 214 -26.80 -6.52 28.15
C GLU A 214 -27.57 -5.29 28.63
N LEU A 215 -28.02 -4.42 27.73
CA LEU A 215 -28.87 -3.28 28.06
C LEU A 215 -30.25 -3.73 28.60
N GLN A 216 -30.86 -4.79 28.02
CA GLN A 216 -32.09 -5.34 28.51
C GLN A 216 -31.94 -5.97 29.89
N GLU A 217 -30.88 -6.74 30.13
CA GLU A 217 -30.59 -7.33 31.44
C GLU A 217 -30.33 -6.24 32.49
N ARG A 218 -29.59 -5.21 32.17
CA ARG A 218 -29.38 -4.05 33.06
C ARG A 218 -30.69 -3.28 33.30
N GLY A 219 -31.55 -3.16 32.29
CA GLY A 219 -32.88 -2.57 32.42
C GLY A 219 -33.73 -3.32 33.41
N LEU A 220 -33.86 -4.66 33.24
CA LEU A 220 -34.58 -5.53 34.15
C LEU A 220 -34.02 -5.52 35.58
N ALA A 221 -32.71 -5.56 35.73
CA ALA A 221 -32.07 -5.47 37.05
C ALA A 221 -32.35 -4.12 37.73
N ASN A 222 -32.33 -3.02 37.00
CA ASN A 222 -32.69 -1.71 37.50
C ASN A 222 -34.15 -1.58 37.88
N GLU A 223 -35.09 -2.17 37.11
CA GLU A 223 -36.50 -2.20 37.43
C GLU A 223 -36.73 -3.01 38.72
N GLN A 224 -36.10 -4.17 38.85
CA GLN A 224 -36.17 -4.99 40.07
C GLN A 224 -35.64 -4.24 41.28
N ALA A 225 -34.50 -3.59 41.15
CA ALA A 225 -33.93 -2.79 42.24
C ALA A 225 -34.84 -1.61 42.63
N LEU A 226 -35.48 -0.98 41.64
CA LEU A 226 -36.42 0.12 41.88
C LEU A 226 -37.70 -0.35 42.52
N GLU A 227 -38.19 -1.52 42.15
CA GLU A 227 -39.34 -2.18 42.79
C GLU A 227 -39.04 -2.57 44.24
N GLU A 228 -37.88 -3.14 44.52
CA GLU A 228 -37.44 -3.42 45.90
C GLU A 228 -37.33 -2.15 46.76
N GLN A 229 -36.77 -1.07 46.16
CA GLN A 229 -36.75 0.21 46.86
C GLN A 229 -38.14 0.76 47.13
N ARG A 230 -39.05 0.67 46.18
CA ARG A 230 -40.48 1.07 46.38
C ARG A 230 -41.15 0.26 47.47
N ARG A 231 -40.91 -1.05 47.49
CA ARG A 231 -41.44 -1.91 48.59
C ARG A 231 -40.89 -1.48 49.97
N LYS A 232 -39.57 -1.26 50.08
CA LYS A 232 -38.97 -0.79 51.31
C LYS A 232 -39.53 0.57 51.74
N VAL A 233 -39.69 1.49 50.79
CA VAL A 233 -40.29 2.80 51.08
C VAL A 233 -41.76 2.66 51.51
N ALA A 234 -42.53 1.74 50.89
CA ALA A 234 -43.89 1.48 51.26
C ALA A 234 -43.98 0.82 52.67
N GLU A 235 -43.11 -0.11 52.99
CA GLU A 235 -43.02 -0.70 54.35
C GLU A 235 -42.71 0.35 55.41
N VAL A 236 -41.67 1.19 55.18
CA VAL A 236 -41.31 2.27 56.10
C VAL A 236 -42.46 3.28 56.26
N LYS A 237 -43.16 3.63 55.18
CA LYS A 237 -44.33 4.49 55.25
C LYS A 237 -45.49 3.85 56.04
N ALA A 238 -45.73 2.55 55.82
CA ALA A 238 -46.73 1.84 56.58
C ALA A 238 -46.39 1.74 58.08
N GLU A 239 -45.13 1.58 58.41
CA GLU A 239 -44.60 1.56 59.75
C GLU A 239 -44.68 2.95 60.41
N THR A 240 -44.30 4.01 59.69
CA THR A 240 -44.46 5.39 60.17
C THR A 240 -45.91 5.76 60.39
N GLN A 241 -46.82 5.38 59.49
CA GLN A 241 -48.26 5.61 59.65
C GLN A 241 -48.85 4.86 60.87
N LYS A 242 -48.39 3.62 61.12
CA LYS A 242 -48.77 2.90 62.33
C LYS A 242 -48.27 3.55 63.59
N THR A 243 -47.00 3.99 63.59
CA THR A 243 -46.42 4.67 64.75
C THR A 243 -47.08 6.04 64.99
N GLU A 244 -47.37 6.80 63.91
CA GLU A 244 -48.12 8.06 64.02
C GLU A 244 -49.54 7.81 64.58
N ALA A 245 -50.27 6.85 64.00
CA ALA A 245 -51.63 6.50 64.46
C ALA A 245 -51.59 6.02 65.91
N THR A 246 -50.62 5.22 66.32
CA THR A 246 -50.54 4.76 67.74
C THR A 246 -50.19 5.93 68.66
N SER A 247 -49.26 6.81 68.25
CA SER A 247 -48.91 7.99 69.04
C SER A 247 -50.04 9.02 69.13
N GLU A 248 -50.83 9.21 68.04
CA GLU A 248 -52.07 10.01 68.09
C GLU A 248 -53.15 9.38 68.98
N ALA A 249 -53.32 8.08 68.89
CA ALA A 249 -54.23 7.38 69.76
C ALA A 249 -53.84 7.45 71.24
N GLU A 250 -52.56 7.35 71.57
CA GLU A 250 -52.05 7.53 72.91
C GLU A 250 -52.16 9.00 73.37
N ALA A 251 -51.84 9.97 72.51
CA ALA A 251 -52.06 11.37 72.82
C ALA A 251 -53.56 11.72 73.06
N LEU A 252 -54.45 11.15 72.26
CA LEU A 252 -55.90 11.26 72.48
C LEU A 252 -56.29 10.60 73.81
N ARG A 253 -55.75 9.42 74.07
CA ARG A 253 -56.06 8.68 75.33
C ARG A 253 -55.54 9.49 76.57
N ILE A 254 -54.39 10.06 76.52
CA ILE A 254 -53.84 10.95 77.57
C ILE A 254 -54.70 12.21 77.72
N ARG A 255 -55.15 12.81 76.60
CA ARG A 255 -56.09 13.97 76.63
C ARG A 255 -57.48 13.63 77.18
N LEU A 256 -57.97 12.48 76.87
CA LEU A 256 -59.30 12.08 77.33
C LEU A 256 -59.36 11.44 78.75
N HIS A 257 -58.20 10.93 79.23
CA HIS A 257 -58.08 10.37 80.59
C HIS A 257 -58.63 11.26 81.72
N PRO A 258 -58.30 12.59 81.71
CA PRO A 258 -58.90 13.46 82.74
C PRO A 258 -60.40 13.62 82.63
N TRP A 259 -61.04 13.33 81.51
CA TRP A 259 -62.47 13.50 81.25
C TRP A 259 -63.28 12.21 81.58
N THR A 260 -62.58 11.08 81.72
CA THR A 260 -63.30 9.80 82.09
C THR A 260 -63.57 9.73 83.61
N GLU A 261 -62.94 10.51 84.43
CA GLU A 261 -63.12 10.58 85.85
C GLU A 261 -64.17 11.64 86.30
N ILE A 262 -64.67 12.44 85.29
CA ILE A 262 -65.64 13.50 85.59
C ILE A 262 -67.01 12.97 85.22
N SER A 263 -67.97 13.09 86.17
CA SER A 263 -69.38 12.64 85.94
C SER A 263 -69.97 13.40 84.72
N PRO A 264 -70.83 12.75 83.91
CA PRO A 264 -71.41 13.35 82.69
C PRO A 264 -72.18 14.68 82.92
N GLN A 265 -72.60 14.90 84.11
CA GLN A 265 -73.25 16.17 84.50
C GLN A 265 -72.31 17.34 84.62
N HIS A 266 -71.05 17.13 84.99
CA HIS A 266 -70.02 18.20 85.03
C HIS A 266 -69.44 18.54 83.63
N ILE A 267 -69.41 17.57 82.74
CA ILE A 267 -68.98 17.79 81.38
C ILE A 267 -69.99 18.64 80.61
N SER A 268 -71.29 18.40 80.82
CA SER A 268 -72.35 19.18 80.19
C SER A 268 -72.35 20.64 80.73
N ALA A 269 -72.07 20.80 82.05
CA ALA A 269 -72.02 22.12 82.70
C ALA A 269 -70.74 22.91 82.18
N MET A 270 -69.58 22.29 81.93
CA MET A 270 -68.43 22.92 81.37
C MET A 270 -68.63 23.25 79.87
N ALA A 271 -69.22 22.40 79.08
CA ALA A 271 -69.57 22.65 77.70
C ALA A 271 -70.52 23.83 77.54
N PHE A 272 -71.47 23.93 78.49
CA PHE A 272 -72.43 25.03 78.55
C PHE A 272 -71.73 26.35 78.97
N LYS A 273 -70.79 26.29 79.89
CA LYS A 273 -69.94 27.44 80.27
C LYS A 273 -69.04 27.92 79.18
N ASP A 274 -68.38 27.07 78.44
CA ASP A 274 -67.53 27.44 77.30
C ASP A 274 -68.37 27.94 76.10
N TRP A 275 -69.56 27.37 75.88
CA TRP A 275 -70.52 27.87 74.89
C TRP A 275 -71.00 29.26 75.29
N ALA A 276 -71.39 29.46 76.54
CA ALA A 276 -71.79 30.78 77.04
C ALA A 276 -70.70 31.82 77.03
N ASN A 277 -69.43 31.48 77.25
CA ASN A 277 -68.25 32.39 77.16
C ASN A 277 -67.85 32.76 75.73
N ARG A 278 -68.22 31.91 74.75
CA ARG A 278 -67.92 32.19 73.32
C ARG A 278 -69.01 32.97 72.65
N ASN A 279 -70.22 33.04 73.19
CA ASN A 279 -71.37 33.71 72.60
C ASN A 279 -71.85 34.84 73.51
N THR A 280 -71.11 35.92 73.60
CA THR A 280 -71.53 37.17 74.31
C THR A 280 -72.44 38.07 73.49
N SER A 281 -73.14 37.55 72.47
CA SER A 281 -74.09 38.36 71.66
C SER A 281 -75.29 37.54 71.20
N LEU A 282 -76.06 36.96 72.12
CA LEU A 282 -77.39 36.49 71.76
C LEU A 282 -78.42 36.80 72.89
N THR A 283 -78.99 37.99 72.76
CA THR A 283 -80.23 38.35 73.38
C THR A 283 -81.37 37.52 72.72
N SER A 284 -82.10 36.72 73.54
CA SER A 284 -83.27 35.98 73.21
C SER A 284 -83.19 34.76 72.31
N LEU A 285 -83.02 33.60 72.93
CA LEU A 285 -83.45 32.32 72.31
C LEU A 285 -84.58 31.77 73.19
N SER A 286 -85.82 31.96 72.71
CA SER A 286 -86.94 31.18 73.22
C SER A 286 -86.90 29.81 72.57
N LEU A 287 -86.42 28.80 73.31
CA LEU A 287 -86.54 27.40 72.93
C LEU A 287 -87.96 26.98 73.04
N GLY A 288 -88.68 26.97 71.86
CA GLY A 288 -90.00 26.31 71.78
C GLY A 288 -89.82 24.83 71.94
N ALA A 289 -90.76 24.20 72.65
CA ALA A 289 -90.81 22.76 72.96
C ALA A 289 -90.66 21.83 71.74
N ASP A 290 -90.81 22.34 70.55
CA ASP A 290 -90.71 21.59 69.24
C ASP A 290 -89.30 21.23 68.82
N ALA A 291 -88.26 21.92 69.31
CA ALA A 291 -86.88 21.68 68.93
C ALA A 291 -86.25 20.49 69.67
N THR A 292 -86.73 20.15 70.82
CA THR A 292 -86.24 19.03 71.61
C THR A 292 -86.76 17.69 71.11
N GLU A 293 -87.96 17.70 70.53
CA GLU A 293 -88.57 16.46 69.94
C GLU A 293 -87.92 16.11 68.60
N ARG A 294 -87.49 17.08 67.80
CA ARG A 294 -86.83 16.78 66.54
C ARG A 294 -85.37 16.29 66.71
N LEU A 295 -84.68 16.70 67.74
CA LEU A 295 -83.35 16.20 68.10
C LEU A 295 -83.41 14.78 68.72
N ALA A 296 -84.44 14.48 69.42
CA ALA A 296 -84.65 13.11 69.97
C ALA A 296 -84.94 12.09 68.85
N ASN A 297 -85.70 12.49 67.84
CA ASN A 297 -86.06 11.62 66.73
C ASN A 297 -84.89 11.46 65.70
N GLN A 298 -83.93 12.39 65.63
CA GLN A 298 -82.76 12.22 64.76
C GLN A 298 -81.66 11.35 65.37
N LEU A 299 -81.62 11.22 66.70
CA LEU A 299 -80.69 10.34 67.40
C LEU A 299 -81.15 8.92 67.55
N SER A 300 -82.47 8.66 67.39
CA SER A 300 -83.02 7.29 67.40
C SER A 300 -83.14 6.62 66.02
N GLY A 301 -82.75 7.35 64.92
CA GLY A 301 -82.87 6.83 63.56
C GLY A 301 -81.56 6.31 62.91
N GLN A 302 -80.42 6.27 63.67
CA GLN A 302 -79.14 5.67 63.21
C GLN A 302 -78.73 4.48 64.09
N SER A 303 -79.58 3.53 64.19
CA SER A 303 -79.24 2.18 64.63
C SER A 303 -80.13 1.22 63.89
N GLY A 304 -79.76 0.92 62.68
CA GLY A 304 -80.29 -0.11 61.82
C GLY A 304 -79.24 -0.47 60.80
#